data_4711c48639d74d2d1dd1788f7dd6ce12
#
_entry.id   4711c48639d74d2d1dd1788f7dd6ce12
#
_cell.length_a   1.000
_cell.length_b   1.000
_cell.length_c   1.000
_cell.angle_alpha   90.00
_cell.angle_beta   90.00
_cell.angle_gamma   90.00
#
_symmetry.space_group_name_H-M   'P 1'
#
loop_
_entity.id
_entity.type
_entity.pdbx_description
1 polymer ?
#
loop_
_entity_poly.entity_id
_entity_poly.type
_entity_poly.pdbx_seq_one_letter_code
_entity_poly.pdbx_strand_id
1 'polypeptide(L)'
;MIPFSLLYEETPWFWLPFYFFFLTVITTKRIFPRSIVPVLFSVGAVISWIHHAQVARIDLLFFARLLLFIQAGLHLMRVNRQRVIVMYFLNFVLILVAGALTFRFWFALYALVFFFALGYLFLELSFQRFHAEVEVKFKAWYTAKLVFFLLLCGYALFLFVPRLHFDQIPSQLGLTISGFSDQVSLDDITSILESDKVVMRVKTRGSPGYYKGVVLDSFDGKSWHKSSKFRPLRSAIIPGEGMKIPSLYHDRFQEVQEFDFQVLPSKNKYVFLPEFSRSLEIEPPLVEVSLEGDIRRKFNLRRSLEYKVYAYKVKRSRSLLKEEPEIGNFIKKYYLQLPGVSPRVEKLAHYITREKTTYLERVKAIRAFFDKSFRYSLDSYHPGDPLEDFLLNNRVGHCQYYAAAMVLLLRLNNIPARMVNGFTSGEYNEYGDYWTIRMKDAHAWVEVFAGEGIWIIEDPTPAQPLSWFQSGILQSTYQHLKKIGEYFDAQWQSSVLYFSRVDQSLFLLNLLRWWKQSPLLNSILALVGIFLFFALVHRFFRSFEIRYEAQNEWIKKLDKWLISMDFQRPPSKGLQEHLETLNLEHSLHETLSSMQDRIYRMEFRNGTDDKELEQELKVLWKRLKGSSRTRRV
;
A
#
# COMPACT_ATOMS: atom_id res chain seq x y z
N MET A 1 -13.17 -11.06 4.72
CA MET A 1 -12.07 -12.00 5.02
C MET A 1 -11.02 -12.06 3.90
N ILE A 2 -11.37 -12.44 2.68
CA ILE A 2 -10.42 -12.50 1.54
C ILE A 2 -9.59 -11.21 1.37
N PRO A 3 -10.16 -9.97 1.42
CA PRO A 3 -9.39 -8.76 1.33
C PRO A 3 -8.29 -8.61 2.38
N PHE A 4 -8.57 -9.03 3.61
CA PHE A 4 -7.63 -8.88 4.72
C PHE A 4 -6.40 -9.80 4.60
N SER A 5 -6.57 -11.02 4.12
CA SER A 5 -5.46 -11.96 3.92
C SER A 5 -4.59 -11.64 2.69
N LEU A 6 -5.20 -11.03 1.65
CA LEU A 6 -4.47 -10.58 0.46
C LEU A 6 -3.75 -9.23 0.67
N LEU A 7 -4.20 -8.44 1.63
CA LEU A 7 -3.64 -7.12 1.94
C LEU A 7 -2.51 -7.17 2.96
N TYR A 8 -2.41 -8.26 3.73
CA TYR A 8 -1.38 -8.45 4.75
C TYR A 8 -0.47 -9.62 4.37
N GLU A 9 0.81 -9.35 4.17
CA GLU A 9 1.82 -10.30 3.69
C GLU A 9 2.18 -11.40 4.71
N GLU A 10 1.63 -11.33 5.94
CA GLU A 10 1.90 -12.32 6.96
C GLU A 10 0.94 -13.51 6.87
N THR A 11 1.47 -14.64 6.43
CA THR A 11 0.93 -16.01 6.53
C THR A 11 -0.50 -16.24 6.01
N PRO A 12 -0.71 -16.29 4.67
CA PRO A 12 -2.00 -16.69 4.11
C PRO A 12 -2.44 -18.10 4.55
N TRP A 13 -1.50 -18.98 4.89
CA TRP A 13 -1.74 -20.35 5.33
C TRP A 13 -2.47 -20.45 6.68
N PHE A 14 -2.28 -19.50 7.59
CA PHE A 14 -2.98 -19.50 8.88
C PHE A 14 -4.50 -19.29 8.73
N TRP A 15 -4.92 -18.56 7.68
CA TRP A 15 -6.33 -18.26 7.43
C TRP A 15 -7.04 -19.29 6.57
N LEU A 16 -6.31 -20.14 5.84
CA LEU A 16 -6.87 -21.17 4.96
C LEU A 16 -7.85 -22.13 5.68
N PRO A 17 -7.55 -22.67 6.88
CA PRO A 17 -8.49 -23.52 7.61
C PRO A 17 -9.79 -22.79 7.97
N PHE A 18 -9.70 -21.49 8.32
CA PHE A 18 -10.88 -20.66 8.59
C PHE A 18 -11.70 -20.40 7.32
N TYR A 19 -11.06 -20.20 6.17
CA TYR A 19 -11.76 -20.07 4.89
C TYR A 19 -12.48 -21.36 4.50
N PHE A 20 -11.82 -22.50 4.62
CA PHE A 20 -12.42 -23.81 4.34
C PHE A 20 -13.57 -24.12 5.29
N PHE A 21 -13.41 -23.86 6.56
CA PHE A 21 -14.48 -23.99 7.55
C PHE A 21 -15.68 -23.09 7.22
N PHE A 22 -15.43 -21.84 6.87
CA PHE A 22 -16.47 -20.88 6.49
C PHE A 22 -17.19 -21.29 5.19
N LEU A 23 -16.46 -21.75 4.19
CA LEU A 23 -17.03 -22.22 2.93
C LEU A 23 -17.91 -23.46 3.13
N THR A 24 -17.47 -24.39 3.97
CA THR A 24 -18.23 -25.57 4.33
C THR A 24 -19.50 -25.26 5.13
N VAL A 25 -19.45 -24.30 6.04
CA VAL A 25 -20.64 -23.85 6.78
C VAL A 25 -21.66 -23.16 5.88
N ILE A 26 -21.21 -22.32 4.93
CA ILE A 26 -22.09 -21.64 3.97
C ILE A 26 -22.72 -22.65 2.98
N THR A 27 -21.92 -23.59 2.47
CA THR A 27 -22.39 -24.55 1.45
C THR A 27 -23.29 -25.64 2.02
N THR A 28 -23.11 -26.05 3.26
CA THR A 28 -23.90 -27.15 3.87
C THR A 28 -25.20 -26.69 4.51
N LYS A 29 -25.50 -25.37 4.55
CA LYS A 29 -26.69 -24.81 5.22
C LYS A 29 -26.93 -25.31 6.66
N ARG A 30 -25.94 -25.96 7.29
CA ARG A 30 -26.04 -26.47 8.66
C ARG A 30 -25.87 -25.29 9.63
N ILE A 31 -26.95 -24.99 10.32
CA ILE A 31 -26.99 -23.98 11.37
C ILE A 31 -26.54 -24.66 12.68
N PHE A 32 -25.43 -24.21 13.24
CA PHE A 32 -24.96 -24.69 14.53
C PHE A 32 -25.96 -24.32 15.64
N PRO A 33 -26.12 -25.18 16.67
CA PRO A 33 -26.93 -24.85 17.84
C PRO A 33 -26.50 -23.53 18.46
N ARG A 34 -27.46 -22.72 18.92
CA ARG A 34 -27.21 -21.38 19.48
C ARG A 34 -26.23 -21.38 20.67
N SER A 35 -26.09 -22.49 21.35
CA SER A 35 -25.21 -22.68 22.52
C SER A 35 -23.73 -22.87 22.14
N ILE A 36 -23.42 -23.40 20.96
CA ILE A 36 -22.03 -23.69 20.53
C ILE A 36 -21.36 -22.48 19.94
N VAL A 37 -22.09 -21.60 19.26
CA VAL A 37 -21.54 -20.42 18.58
C VAL A 37 -20.80 -19.46 19.53
N PRO A 38 -21.35 -19.07 20.70
CA PRO A 38 -20.64 -18.24 21.68
C PRO A 38 -19.37 -18.90 22.21
N VAL A 39 -19.39 -20.24 22.40
CA VAL A 39 -18.22 -20.99 22.90
C VAL A 39 -17.09 -20.99 21.88
N LEU A 40 -17.37 -21.33 20.62
CA LEU A 40 -16.37 -21.27 19.54
C LEU A 40 -15.82 -19.86 19.36
N PHE A 41 -16.67 -18.86 19.56
CA PHE A 41 -16.31 -17.46 19.50
C PHE A 41 -15.35 -17.07 20.62
N SER A 42 -15.67 -17.44 21.87
CA SER A 42 -14.84 -17.15 23.04
C SER A 42 -13.48 -17.85 22.93
N VAL A 43 -13.44 -19.08 22.45
CA VAL A 43 -12.20 -19.83 22.23
C VAL A 43 -11.33 -19.15 21.16
N GLY A 44 -11.91 -18.75 20.04
CA GLY A 44 -11.19 -18.03 18.98
C GLY A 44 -10.64 -16.67 19.44
N ALA A 45 -11.42 -15.93 20.24
CA ALA A 45 -10.99 -14.66 20.84
C ALA A 45 -9.84 -14.85 21.83
N VAL A 46 -9.90 -15.90 22.67
CA VAL A 46 -8.84 -16.25 23.63
C VAL A 46 -7.56 -16.66 22.91
N ILE A 47 -7.64 -17.49 21.87
CA ILE A 47 -6.47 -17.89 21.06
C ILE A 47 -5.83 -16.67 20.39
N SER A 48 -6.64 -15.77 19.81
CA SER A 48 -6.15 -14.52 19.22
C SER A 48 -5.49 -13.61 20.26
N TRP A 49 -6.05 -13.57 21.48
CA TRP A 49 -5.51 -12.79 22.59
C TRP A 49 -4.18 -13.38 23.09
N ILE A 50 -4.08 -14.70 23.27
CA ILE A 50 -2.85 -15.38 23.70
C ILE A 50 -1.72 -15.15 22.68
N HIS A 51 -2.02 -15.30 21.39
CA HIS A 51 -1.05 -15.03 20.32
C HIS A 51 -0.56 -13.58 20.33
N HIS A 52 -1.45 -12.61 20.59
CA HIS A 52 -1.09 -11.19 20.67
C HIS A 52 -0.41 -10.80 21.98
N ALA A 53 -0.75 -11.43 23.09
CA ALA A 53 -0.10 -11.21 24.38
C ALA A 53 1.40 -11.60 24.35
N GLN A 54 1.76 -12.59 23.55
CA GLN A 54 3.16 -12.96 23.31
C GLN A 54 3.94 -11.90 22.52
N VAL A 55 3.26 -11.08 21.69
CA VAL A 55 3.86 -10.04 20.85
C VAL A 55 3.80 -8.65 21.51
N ALA A 56 3.18 -8.53 22.69
CA ALA A 56 3.15 -7.32 23.56
C ALA A 56 2.62 -6.03 22.94
N ARG A 57 1.80 -6.05 21.88
CA ARG A 57 1.22 -4.83 21.28
C ARG A 57 -0.26 -4.99 20.95
N ILE A 58 -1.11 -4.20 21.61
CA ILE A 58 -2.50 -3.98 21.18
C ILE A 58 -2.46 -2.97 20.03
N ASP A 59 -2.61 -3.44 18.80
CA ASP A 59 -2.59 -2.62 17.59
C ASP A 59 -3.93 -2.67 16.83
N LEU A 60 -4.03 -1.88 15.78
CA LEU A 60 -5.23 -1.81 14.95
C LEU A 60 -5.57 -3.18 14.30
N LEU A 61 -4.56 -4.02 14.09
CA LEU A 61 -4.71 -5.37 13.54
C LEU A 61 -5.41 -6.31 14.53
N PHE A 62 -5.15 -6.17 15.82
CA PHE A 62 -5.86 -6.91 16.87
C PHE A 62 -7.37 -6.62 16.82
N PHE A 63 -7.75 -5.33 16.75
CA PHE A 63 -9.15 -4.94 16.62
C PHE A 63 -9.79 -5.46 15.32
N ALA A 64 -9.07 -5.44 14.21
CA ALA A 64 -9.55 -6.01 12.95
C ALA A 64 -9.83 -7.51 13.05
N ARG A 65 -8.93 -8.28 13.67
CA ARG A 65 -9.11 -9.72 13.92
C ARG A 65 -10.30 -9.99 14.82
N LEU A 66 -10.46 -9.22 15.90
CA LEU A 66 -11.60 -9.32 16.78
C LEU A 66 -12.93 -9.08 16.05
N LEU A 67 -13.00 -8.02 15.24
CA LEU A 67 -14.19 -7.72 14.44
C LEU A 67 -14.50 -8.82 13.41
N LEU A 68 -13.48 -9.43 12.80
CA LEU A 68 -13.65 -10.57 11.89
C LEU A 68 -14.22 -11.78 12.61
N PHE A 69 -13.78 -12.07 13.84
CA PHE A 69 -14.36 -13.14 14.67
C PHE A 69 -15.82 -12.85 15.01
N ILE A 70 -16.15 -11.62 15.43
CA ILE A 70 -17.54 -11.21 15.72
C ILE A 70 -18.41 -11.43 14.49
N GLN A 71 -17.95 -11.00 13.34
CA GLN A 71 -18.67 -11.15 12.08
C GLN A 71 -18.87 -12.63 11.71
N ALA A 72 -17.83 -13.46 11.88
CA ALA A 72 -17.93 -14.90 11.66
C ALA A 72 -19.00 -15.54 12.54
N GLY A 73 -19.03 -15.19 13.83
CA GLY A 73 -20.06 -15.66 14.76
C GLY A 73 -21.48 -15.25 14.34
N LEU A 74 -21.67 -14.03 13.88
CA LEU A 74 -22.97 -13.55 13.40
C LEU A 74 -23.47 -14.31 12.16
N HIS A 75 -22.57 -14.75 11.25
CA HIS A 75 -22.93 -15.54 10.08
C HIS A 75 -23.39 -16.96 10.44
N LEU A 76 -22.93 -17.52 11.56
CA LEU A 76 -23.34 -18.84 12.04
C LEU A 76 -24.72 -18.85 12.70
N MET A 77 -25.27 -17.68 13.02
CA MET A 77 -26.60 -17.56 13.64
C MET A 77 -27.69 -17.41 12.56
N ARG A 78 -28.95 -17.76 12.91
CA ARG A 78 -30.10 -17.51 12.02
C ARG A 78 -30.17 -16.05 11.61
N VAL A 79 -30.27 -15.81 10.30
CA VAL A 79 -30.34 -14.47 9.73
C VAL A 79 -31.69 -13.85 10.07
N ASN A 80 -31.68 -12.66 10.69
CA ASN A 80 -32.83 -11.77 10.78
C ASN A 80 -32.42 -10.36 10.30
N ARG A 81 -33.41 -9.51 10.03
CA ARG A 81 -33.18 -8.18 9.46
C ARG A 81 -32.22 -7.33 10.29
N GLN A 82 -32.36 -7.33 11.62
CA GLN A 82 -31.49 -6.53 12.50
C GLN A 82 -30.02 -7.01 12.44
N ARG A 83 -29.81 -8.33 12.39
CA ARG A 83 -28.44 -8.88 12.27
C ARG A 83 -27.78 -8.56 10.94
N VAL A 84 -28.54 -8.57 9.86
CA VAL A 84 -28.04 -8.14 8.54
C VAL A 84 -27.47 -6.72 8.61
N ILE A 85 -28.21 -5.79 9.22
CA ILE A 85 -27.77 -4.40 9.39
C ILE A 85 -26.48 -4.34 10.22
N VAL A 86 -26.41 -5.08 11.37
CA VAL A 86 -25.20 -5.13 12.20
C VAL A 86 -24.01 -5.69 11.43
N MET A 87 -24.21 -6.76 10.64
CA MET A 87 -23.14 -7.34 9.82
C MET A 87 -22.60 -6.36 8.79
N TYR A 88 -23.45 -5.58 8.13
CA TYR A 88 -23.02 -4.55 7.19
C TYR A 88 -22.32 -3.39 7.88
N PHE A 89 -22.76 -2.99 9.06
CA PHE A 89 -22.06 -2.01 9.87
C PHE A 89 -20.66 -2.48 10.28
N LEU A 90 -20.52 -3.73 10.72
CA LEU A 90 -19.20 -4.33 11.02
C LEU A 90 -18.30 -4.41 9.78
N ASN A 91 -18.86 -4.77 8.62
CA ASN A 91 -18.12 -4.73 7.35
C ASN A 91 -17.65 -3.32 7.01
N PHE A 92 -18.48 -2.31 7.24
CA PHE A 92 -18.10 -0.92 7.04
C PHE A 92 -16.92 -0.51 7.94
N VAL A 93 -16.98 -0.86 9.23
CA VAL A 93 -15.88 -0.62 10.17
C VAL A 93 -14.61 -1.36 9.74
N LEU A 94 -14.73 -2.62 9.30
CA LEU A 94 -13.60 -3.40 8.79
C LEU A 94 -12.97 -2.78 7.55
N ILE A 95 -13.76 -2.21 6.65
CA ILE A 95 -13.25 -1.49 5.47
C ILE A 95 -12.51 -0.22 5.87
N LEU A 96 -13.01 0.54 6.84
CA LEU A 96 -12.29 1.70 7.37
C LEU A 96 -10.94 1.30 7.98
N VAL A 97 -10.93 0.24 8.78
CA VAL A 97 -9.69 -0.30 9.36
C VAL A 97 -8.73 -0.81 8.27
N ALA A 98 -9.23 -1.55 7.27
CA ALA A 98 -8.44 -2.01 6.14
C ALA A 98 -7.84 -0.83 5.35
N GLY A 99 -8.62 0.24 5.12
CA GLY A 99 -8.17 1.46 4.46
C GLY A 99 -7.06 2.19 5.23
N ALA A 100 -7.10 2.14 6.57
CA ALA A 100 -6.04 2.70 7.40
C ALA A 100 -4.75 1.86 7.39
N LEU A 101 -4.84 0.56 7.09
CA LEU A 101 -3.72 -0.39 7.13
C LEU A 101 -3.08 -0.66 5.76
N THR A 102 -3.80 -0.40 4.66
CA THR A 102 -3.32 -0.77 3.33
C THR A 102 -2.95 0.44 2.48
N PHE A 103 -1.88 0.30 1.70
CA PHE A 103 -1.43 1.28 0.70
C PHE A 103 -1.65 0.78 -0.73
N ARG A 104 -2.35 -0.36 -0.91
CA ARG A 104 -2.52 -1.00 -2.21
C ARG A 104 -3.75 -0.49 -2.96
N PHE A 105 -3.62 -0.32 -4.27
CA PHE A 105 -4.69 0.04 -5.21
C PHE A 105 -5.92 -0.89 -5.12
N TRP A 106 -5.71 -2.18 -4.92
CA TRP A 106 -6.79 -3.17 -4.80
C TRP A 106 -7.81 -2.84 -3.72
N PHE A 107 -7.41 -2.12 -2.68
CA PHE A 107 -8.33 -1.64 -1.66
C PHE A 107 -9.43 -0.74 -2.23
N ALA A 108 -9.09 0.16 -3.18
CA ALA A 108 -10.08 1.03 -3.82
C ALA A 108 -11.15 0.21 -4.58
N LEU A 109 -10.72 -0.85 -5.27
CA LEU A 109 -11.64 -1.75 -5.96
C LEU A 109 -12.56 -2.48 -4.97
N TYR A 110 -12.01 -2.98 -3.85
CA TYR A 110 -12.82 -3.58 -2.78
C TYR A 110 -13.82 -2.61 -2.17
N ALA A 111 -13.38 -1.39 -1.88
CA ALA A 111 -14.25 -0.35 -1.35
C ALA A 111 -15.40 -0.04 -2.33
N LEU A 112 -15.09 0.04 -3.63
CA LEU A 112 -16.09 0.24 -4.69
C LEU A 112 -17.14 -0.87 -4.70
N VAL A 113 -16.72 -2.14 -4.72
CA VAL A 113 -17.62 -3.30 -4.70
C VAL A 113 -18.46 -3.31 -3.42
N PHE A 114 -17.84 -3.00 -2.27
CA PHE A 114 -18.57 -2.93 -1.00
C PHE A 114 -19.63 -1.83 -0.99
N PHE A 115 -19.30 -0.61 -1.41
CA PHE A 115 -20.27 0.49 -1.44
C PHE A 115 -21.37 0.22 -2.45
N PHE A 116 -21.06 -0.45 -3.56
CA PHE A 116 -22.10 -0.92 -4.49
C PHE A 116 -23.03 -1.94 -3.82
N ALA A 117 -22.48 -2.94 -3.15
CA ALA A 117 -23.28 -3.96 -2.43
C ALA A 117 -24.11 -3.33 -1.29
N LEU A 118 -23.53 -2.38 -0.57
CA LEU A 118 -24.23 -1.64 0.48
C LEU A 118 -25.39 -0.82 -0.08
N GLY A 119 -25.18 -0.06 -1.15
CA GLY A 119 -26.24 0.72 -1.82
C GLY A 119 -27.35 -0.18 -2.37
N TYR A 120 -26.98 -1.31 -2.98
CA TYR A 120 -27.95 -2.31 -3.45
C TYR A 120 -28.79 -2.87 -2.30
N LEU A 121 -28.16 -3.20 -1.16
CA LEU A 121 -28.88 -3.67 0.01
C LEU A 121 -29.83 -2.61 0.57
N PHE A 122 -29.41 -1.35 0.65
CA PHE A 122 -30.29 -0.27 1.11
C PHE A 122 -31.54 -0.15 0.24
N LEU A 123 -31.38 -0.25 -1.08
CA LEU A 123 -32.51 -0.27 -2.01
C LEU A 123 -33.40 -1.50 -1.77
N GLU A 124 -32.79 -2.70 -1.65
CA GLU A 124 -33.50 -3.94 -1.39
C GLU A 124 -34.34 -3.85 -0.11
N LEU A 125 -33.74 -3.44 1.01
CA LEU A 125 -34.44 -3.28 2.29
C LEU A 125 -35.55 -2.21 2.24
N SER A 126 -35.34 -1.16 1.45
CA SER A 126 -36.34 -0.11 1.24
C SER A 126 -37.52 -0.63 0.45
N PHE A 127 -37.29 -1.37 -0.63
CA PHE A 127 -38.37 -1.95 -1.45
C PHE A 127 -39.12 -3.06 -0.72
N GLN A 128 -38.43 -3.92 0.03
CA GLN A 128 -39.09 -4.94 0.88
C GLN A 128 -40.05 -4.32 1.91
N ARG A 129 -39.73 -3.13 2.43
CA ARG A 129 -40.61 -2.41 3.34
C ARG A 129 -41.96 -2.03 2.70
N PHE A 130 -41.97 -1.82 1.39
CA PHE A 130 -43.15 -1.43 0.61
C PHE A 130 -43.77 -2.61 -0.15
N HIS A 131 -43.34 -3.87 0.10
CA HIS A 131 -43.83 -5.09 -0.57
C HIS A 131 -43.72 -5.02 -2.11
N ALA A 132 -42.83 -4.21 -2.63
CA ALA A 132 -42.66 -4.00 -4.06
C ALA A 132 -41.62 -4.97 -4.64
N GLU A 133 -42.03 -5.85 -5.54
CA GLU A 133 -41.14 -6.66 -6.34
C GLU A 133 -40.53 -5.83 -7.47
N VAL A 134 -39.29 -5.40 -7.30
CA VAL A 134 -38.57 -4.60 -8.28
C VAL A 134 -37.50 -5.45 -8.95
N GLU A 135 -37.38 -5.33 -10.27
CA GLU A 135 -36.37 -6.08 -11.02
C GLU A 135 -34.96 -5.85 -10.52
N VAL A 136 -34.15 -6.92 -10.45
CA VAL A 136 -32.73 -6.88 -10.03
C VAL A 136 -31.91 -5.91 -10.88
N LYS A 137 -32.17 -5.88 -12.20
CA LYS A 137 -31.48 -4.98 -13.15
C LYS A 137 -31.71 -3.51 -12.82
N PHE A 138 -32.94 -3.16 -12.42
CA PHE A 138 -33.29 -1.80 -12.04
C PHE A 138 -32.55 -1.36 -10.76
N LYS A 139 -32.58 -2.19 -9.71
CA LYS A 139 -31.87 -1.93 -8.45
C LYS A 139 -30.37 -1.76 -8.70
N ALA A 140 -29.76 -2.65 -9.48
CA ALA A 140 -28.33 -2.59 -9.81
C ALA A 140 -27.98 -1.30 -10.60
N TRP A 141 -28.80 -0.93 -11.57
CA TRP A 141 -28.61 0.29 -12.36
C TRP A 141 -28.66 1.58 -11.51
N TYR A 142 -29.63 1.67 -10.60
CA TYR A 142 -29.73 2.81 -9.69
C TYR A 142 -28.59 2.87 -8.69
N THR A 143 -28.19 1.71 -8.13
CA THR A 143 -27.03 1.63 -7.26
C THR A 143 -25.76 2.09 -7.99
N ALA A 144 -25.56 1.65 -9.23
CA ALA A 144 -24.41 2.06 -10.03
C ALA A 144 -24.36 3.57 -10.25
N LYS A 145 -25.50 4.19 -10.59
CA LYS A 145 -25.61 5.64 -10.74
C LYS A 145 -25.29 6.37 -9.44
N LEU A 146 -25.87 5.93 -8.33
CA LEU A 146 -25.63 6.54 -7.02
C LEU A 146 -24.16 6.46 -6.62
N VAL A 147 -23.55 5.29 -6.75
CA VAL A 147 -22.13 5.09 -6.43
C VAL A 147 -21.25 5.95 -7.34
N PHE A 148 -21.54 6.00 -8.65
CA PHE A 148 -20.82 6.86 -9.58
C PHE A 148 -20.90 8.34 -9.18
N PHE A 149 -22.08 8.82 -8.84
CA PHE A 149 -22.28 10.20 -8.39
C PHE A 149 -21.52 10.51 -7.09
N LEU A 150 -21.58 9.60 -6.11
CA LEU A 150 -20.85 9.75 -4.85
C LEU A 150 -19.32 9.74 -5.06
N LEU A 151 -18.83 8.92 -5.98
CA LEU A 151 -17.40 8.92 -6.35
C LEU A 151 -16.99 10.23 -7.01
N LEU A 152 -17.82 10.77 -7.90
CA LEU A 152 -17.56 12.06 -8.57
C LEU A 152 -17.52 13.21 -7.55
N CYS A 153 -18.51 13.28 -6.66
CA CYS A 153 -18.53 14.27 -5.58
C CYS A 153 -17.35 14.09 -4.62
N GLY A 154 -17.03 12.83 -4.24
CA GLY A 154 -15.90 12.52 -3.40
C GLY A 154 -14.57 12.93 -4.03
N TYR A 155 -14.40 12.70 -5.32
CA TYR A 155 -13.20 13.13 -6.05
C TYR A 155 -13.08 14.66 -6.13
N ALA A 156 -14.18 15.36 -6.37
CA ALA A 156 -14.20 16.82 -6.33
C ALA A 156 -13.82 17.35 -4.94
N LEU A 157 -14.41 16.81 -3.87
CA LEU A 157 -14.03 17.14 -2.50
C LEU A 157 -12.56 16.84 -2.22
N PHE A 158 -12.05 15.72 -2.71
CA PHE A 158 -10.64 15.33 -2.56
C PHE A 158 -9.68 16.36 -3.17
N LEU A 159 -10.03 16.96 -4.32
CA LEU A 159 -9.20 17.97 -4.99
C LEU A 159 -9.28 19.36 -4.33
N PHE A 160 -10.46 19.77 -3.85
CA PHE A 160 -10.71 21.15 -3.44
C PHE A 160 -10.73 21.37 -1.91
N VAL A 161 -11.00 20.34 -1.10
CA VAL A 161 -10.97 20.49 0.36
C VAL A 161 -9.54 20.66 0.85
N PRO A 162 -9.22 21.77 1.55
CA PRO A 162 -7.88 22.01 2.08
C PRO A 162 -7.42 20.89 2.99
N ARG A 163 -6.22 20.38 2.76
CA ARG A 163 -5.67 19.31 3.57
C ARG A 163 -5.14 19.86 4.88
N LEU A 164 -5.86 19.56 5.96
CA LEU A 164 -5.42 19.87 7.32
C LEU A 164 -4.31 18.89 7.72
N HIS A 165 -3.18 19.41 8.19
CA HIS A 165 -2.09 18.60 8.70
C HIS A 165 -2.36 18.28 10.16
N PHE A 166 -2.75 17.04 10.42
CA PHE A 166 -2.68 16.50 11.78
C PHE A 166 -1.28 15.91 11.99
N ASP A 167 -0.29 16.78 12.20
CA ASP A 167 1.10 16.36 12.45
C ASP A 167 1.28 15.57 13.75
N GLN A 168 0.24 15.50 14.57
CA GLN A 168 0.27 14.88 15.89
C GLN A 168 -0.24 13.45 15.96
N ILE A 169 -0.78 12.88 14.87
CA ILE A 169 -1.16 11.46 14.89
C ILE A 169 0.14 10.65 14.80
N PRO A 170 0.52 9.94 15.89
CA PRO A 170 1.68 9.08 15.83
C PRO A 170 1.45 8.03 14.74
N SER A 171 2.21 8.08 13.66
CA SER A 171 2.19 7.01 12.66
C SER A 171 2.88 5.78 13.25
N GLN A 172 2.17 5.02 14.09
CA GLN A 172 2.61 3.70 14.54
C GLN A 172 2.73 2.70 13.39
N LEU A 173 2.24 3.08 12.21
CA LEU A 173 2.30 2.33 10.96
C LEU A 173 3.64 2.44 10.22
N GLY A 174 4.57 3.27 10.68
CA GLY A 174 5.92 3.36 10.13
C GLY A 174 6.72 2.11 10.49
N LEU A 175 6.88 1.23 9.52
CA LEU A 175 7.68 0.02 9.65
C LEU A 175 9.10 0.37 10.06
N THR A 176 9.55 -0.30 11.09
CA THR A 176 10.93 -0.23 11.53
C THR A 176 11.76 -1.01 10.52
N ILE A 177 12.43 -0.33 9.60
CA ILE A 177 13.52 -0.93 8.84
C ILE A 177 14.70 -0.93 9.80
N SER A 178 14.89 -2.04 10.51
CA SER A 178 15.91 -2.16 11.56
C SER A 178 17.34 -2.28 11.03
N GLY A 179 17.53 -2.51 9.72
CA GLY A 179 18.83 -2.81 9.12
C GLY A 179 19.72 -1.59 8.80
N PHE A 180 19.26 -0.36 9.04
CA PHE A 180 20.03 0.85 8.73
C PHE A 180 20.12 1.73 9.98
N SER A 181 21.01 1.37 10.88
CA SER A 181 21.34 2.14 12.09
C SER A 181 22.82 2.51 12.10
N ASP A 182 23.21 3.45 12.96
CA ASP A 182 24.61 3.82 13.18
C ASP A 182 25.43 2.67 13.82
N GLN A 183 24.76 1.59 14.21
CA GLN A 183 25.32 0.34 14.72
C GLN A 183 24.59 -0.85 14.09
N VAL A 184 25.33 -1.84 13.65
CA VAL A 184 24.80 -3.06 13.01
C VAL A 184 25.50 -4.29 13.60
N SER A 185 24.71 -5.18 14.21
CA SER A 185 25.16 -6.50 14.65
C SER A 185 25.15 -7.49 13.48
N LEU A 186 26.08 -8.43 13.46
CA LEU A 186 26.18 -9.46 12.41
C LEU A 186 24.96 -10.40 12.37
N ASP A 187 24.17 -10.48 13.45
CA ASP A 187 23.06 -11.44 13.56
C ASP A 187 21.67 -10.85 13.20
N ASP A 188 21.54 -9.54 12.97
CA ASP A 188 20.25 -8.85 12.95
C ASP A 188 19.54 -8.79 11.57
N ILE A 189 20.14 -9.30 10.48
CA ILE A 189 19.68 -9.00 9.10
C ILE A 189 18.72 -10.04 8.51
N THR A 190 18.61 -11.24 9.06
CA THR A 190 17.90 -12.37 8.44
C THR A 190 16.43 -12.05 8.10
N SER A 191 15.69 -11.53 9.06
CA SER A 191 14.26 -11.17 8.86
C SER A 191 14.05 -10.06 7.83
N ILE A 192 15.07 -9.23 7.58
CA ILE A 192 15.03 -8.14 6.60
C ILE A 192 15.18 -8.71 5.20
N LEU A 193 16.09 -9.65 5.01
CA LEU A 193 16.41 -10.26 3.72
C LEU A 193 15.33 -11.22 3.21
N GLU A 194 14.41 -11.65 4.06
CA GLU A 194 13.25 -12.46 3.68
C GLU A 194 12.03 -11.66 3.24
N SER A 195 12.02 -10.34 3.48
CA SER A 195 10.85 -9.49 3.22
C SER A 195 10.77 -8.98 1.78
N ASP A 196 9.68 -9.27 1.09
CA ASP A 196 9.38 -8.79 -0.29
C ASP A 196 8.82 -7.36 -0.33
N LYS A 197 8.86 -6.65 0.79
CA LYS A 197 8.32 -5.31 0.93
C LYS A 197 9.11 -4.28 0.13
N VAL A 198 8.40 -3.45 -0.64
CA VAL A 198 9.00 -2.36 -1.41
C VAL A 198 9.51 -1.26 -0.47
N VAL A 199 10.77 -0.89 -0.63
CA VAL A 199 11.45 0.21 0.09
C VAL A 199 11.48 1.47 -0.74
N MET A 200 11.87 1.37 -1.98
CA MET A 200 11.98 2.50 -2.89
C MET A 200 11.79 2.07 -4.34
N ARG A 201 11.48 3.05 -5.17
CA ARG A 201 11.48 2.95 -6.63
C ARG A 201 12.50 3.93 -7.18
N VAL A 202 13.27 3.51 -8.17
CA VAL A 202 14.32 4.35 -8.76
C VAL A 202 14.17 4.37 -10.28
N LYS A 203 14.00 5.55 -10.85
CA LYS A 203 14.07 5.75 -12.30
C LYS A 203 15.47 6.17 -12.66
N THR A 204 16.05 5.49 -13.63
CA THR A 204 17.36 5.85 -14.17
C THR A 204 17.56 5.21 -15.54
N ARG A 205 18.34 5.88 -16.40
CA ARG A 205 18.73 5.34 -17.70
C ARG A 205 19.95 4.42 -17.52
N GLY A 206 19.75 3.12 -17.66
CA GLY A 206 20.82 2.13 -17.56
C GLY A 206 20.67 1.18 -16.37
N SER A 207 21.71 0.41 -16.09
CA SER A 207 21.72 -0.53 -14.97
C SER A 207 21.85 0.23 -13.66
N PRO A 208 20.97 -0.01 -12.70
CA PRO A 208 21.17 0.48 -11.34
C PRO A 208 22.36 -0.28 -10.75
N GLY A 209 23.08 0.36 -9.88
CA GLY A 209 24.18 -0.28 -9.16
C GLY A 209 23.81 -0.56 -7.71
N TYR A 210 24.71 -0.16 -6.87
CA TYR A 210 24.54 -0.16 -5.42
C TYR A 210 24.00 1.20 -4.96
N TYR A 211 23.09 1.18 -4.01
CA TYR A 211 22.54 2.38 -3.38
C TYR A 211 23.00 2.44 -1.94
N LYS A 212 24.03 3.25 -1.70
CA LYS A 212 24.65 3.43 -0.39
C LYS A 212 23.68 4.09 0.60
N GLY A 213 23.51 3.48 1.77
CA GLY A 213 22.72 4.02 2.89
C GLY A 213 23.63 4.53 4.01
N VAL A 214 24.35 3.65 4.67
CA VAL A 214 25.23 3.99 5.79
C VAL A 214 26.62 3.38 5.61
N VAL A 215 27.63 4.16 5.96
CA VAL A 215 29.02 3.71 6.01
C VAL A 215 29.42 3.46 7.45
N LEU A 216 29.97 2.28 7.71
CA LEU A 216 30.42 1.82 9.01
C LEU A 216 31.95 1.65 8.95
N ASP A 217 32.65 2.35 9.83
CA ASP A 217 34.10 2.48 9.78
C ASP A 217 34.82 1.85 10.98
N SER A 218 34.13 1.60 12.09
CA SER A 218 34.68 1.04 13.31
C SER A 218 34.07 -0.31 13.65
N PHE A 219 34.89 -1.29 14.04
CA PHE A 219 34.46 -2.62 14.43
C PHE A 219 34.94 -2.93 15.85
N ASP A 220 34.08 -3.42 16.74
CA ASP A 220 34.38 -3.74 18.13
C ASP A 220 34.63 -5.24 18.40
N GLY A 221 34.56 -6.07 17.36
CA GLY A 221 34.64 -7.54 17.44
C GLY A 221 33.28 -8.24 17.28
N LYS A 222 32.15 -7.56 17.47
CA LYS A 222 30.79 -8.11 17.32
C LYS A 222 29.91 -7.27 16.42
N SER A 223 30.06 -5.96 16.50
CA SER A 223 29.22 -5.00 15.80
C SER A 223 30.03 -3.97 15.03
N TRP A 224 29.51 -3.56 13.92
CA TRP A 224 30.03 -2.42 13.16
C TRP A 224 29.36 -1.14 13.60
N HIS A 225 30.15 -0.07 13.74
CA HIS A 225 29.72 1.23 14.21
C HIS A 225 30.13 2.33 13.26
N LYS A 226 29.36 3.41 13.27
CA LYS A 226 29.74 4.67 12.65
C LYS A 226 30.41 5.57 13.66
N SER A 227 31.69 5.89 13.45
CA SER A 227 32.44 6.79 14.36
C SER A 227 32.27 8.26 14.04
N SER A 228 31.99 8.61 12.78
CA SER A 228 31.87 10.00 12.35
C SER A 228 30.53 10.62 12.72
N LYS A 229 30.55 11.92 13.08
CA LYS A 229 29.37 12.71 13.38
C LYS A 229 28.80 13.33 12.11
N PHE A 230 27.48 13.38 12.04
CA PHE A 230 26.76 14.11 11.00
C PHE A 230 26.80 15.62 11.24
N ARG A 231 26.94 16.37 10.16
CA ARG A 231 26.89 17.85 10.16
C ARG A 231 25.89 18.32 9.12
N PRO A 232 25.23 19.47 9.31
CA PRO A 232 24.34 20.05 8.31
C PRO A 232 25.07 20.18 6.96
N LEU A 233 24.46 19.69 5.88
CA LEU A 233 25.00 19.83 4.54
C LEU A 233 24.86 21.31 4.11
N ARG A 234 25.98 22.03 4.12
CA ARG A 234 26.09 23.40 3.61
C ARG A 234 27.01 23.37 2.41
N SER A 235 26.47 23.33 1.23
CA SER A 235 27.25 23.23 -0.01
C SER A 235 26.71 24.16 -1.07
N ALA A 236 27.53 24.42 -2.11
CA ALA A 236 27.11 25.17 -3.28
C ALA A 236 25.94 24.48 -3.97
N ILE A 237 25.02 25.29 -4.50
CA ILE A 237 23.92 24.81 -5.33
C ILE A 237 24.42 24.75 -6.77
N ILE A 238 24.26 23.62 -7.42
CA ILE A 238 24.50 23.46 -8.85
C ILE A 238 23.18 23.76 -9.56
N PRO A 239 23.11 24.77 -10.46
CA PRO A 239 21.87 25.07 -11.15
C PRO A 239 21.32 23.87 -11.91
N GLY A 240 20.04 23.52 -11.63
CA GLY A 240 19.38 22.36 -12.23
C GLY A 240 19.73 20.99 -11.62
N GLU A 241 20.66 20.91 -10.66
CA GLU A 241 21.10 19.65 -10.04
C GLU A 241 21.02 19.66 -8.51
N GLY A 242 20.66 20.78 -7.87
CA GLY A 242 20.52 20.90 -6.43
C GLY A 242 21.84 21.11 -5.66
N MET A 243 21.91 20.58 -4.43
CA MET A 243 23.06 20.74 -3.53
C MET A 243 24.23 19.86 -3.95
N LYS A 244 25.43 20.43 -4.06
CA LYS A 244 26.67 19.68 -4.34
C LYS A 244 27.00 18.77 -3.14
N ILE A 245 27.21 17.48 -3.42
CA ILE A 245 27.68 16.53 -2.39
C ILE A 245 29.20 16.67 -2.25
N PRO A 246 29.75 16.84 -1.04
CA PRO A 246 31.19 16.90 -0.86
C PRO A 246 31.87 15.62 -1.36
N SER A 247 32.70 15.75 -2.39
CA SER A 247 33.50 14.64 -2.90
C SER A 247 34.77 15.19 -3.57
N LEU A 248 35.83 14.40 -3.59
CA LEU A 248 37.12 14.79 -4.13
C LEU A 248 37.29 14.48 -5.63
N TYR A 249 36.25 13.94 -6.30
CA TYR A 249 36.36 13.49 -7.70
C TYR A 249 35.54 14.30 -8.70
N HIS A 250 35.05 15.50 -8.31
CA HIS A 250 34.19 16.33 -9.16
C HIS A 250 34.84 16.74 -10.51
N ASP A 251 36.14 16.86 -10.55
CA ASP A 251 36.83 17.34 -11.73
C ASP A 251 37.33 16.21 -12.65
N ARG A 252 37.08 14.96 -12.30
CA ARG A 252 37.62 13.77 -13.00
C ARG A 252 36.69 13.15 -14.02
N PHE A 253 35.36 13.31 -13.82
CA PHE A 253 34.35 12.66 -14.64
C PHE A 253 33.42 13.69 -15.24
N GLN A 254 33.02 13.48 -16.53
CA GLN A 254 32.19 14.42 -17.27
C GLN A 254 30.76 13.93 -17.50
N GLU A 255 30.58 12.60 -17.74
CA GLU A 255 29.23 12.06 -17.94
C GLU A 255 28.49 11.98 -16.64
N VAL A 256 27.27 12.56 -16.58
CA VAL A 256 26.38 12.55 -15.42
C VAL A 256 25.14 11.74 -15.76
N GLN A 257 24.71 10.95 -14.83
CA GLN A 257 23.48 10.16 -14.88
C GLN A 257 22.52 10.63 -13.78
N GLU A 258 21.26 10.79 -14.15
CA GLU A 258 20.19 11.17 -13.23
C GLU A 258 19.53 9.93 -12.65
N PHE A 259 19.21 10.00 -11.37
CA PHE A 259 18.47 8.99 -10.63
C PHE A 259 17.32 9.68 -9.90
N ASP A 260 16.08 9.32 -10.24
CA ASP A 260 14.89 9.77 -9.53
C ASP A 260 14.48 8.72 -8.48
N PHE A 261 14.54 9.09 -7.23
CA PHE A 261 14.19 8.22 -6.11
C PHE A 261 12.80 8.55 -5.58
N GLN A 262 11.99 7.51 -5.38
CA GLN A 262 10.77 7.54 -4.59
C GLN A 262 10.91 6.56 -3.43
N VAL A 263 11.27 7.05 -2.24
CA VAL A 263 11.43 6.23 -1.02
C VAL A 263 10.12 6.19 -0.24
N LEU A 264 9.64 5.00 0.06
CA LEU A 264 8.39 4.81 0.79
C LEU A 264 8.55 5.15 2.28
N PRO A 265 7.44 5.50 2.99
CA PRO A 265 7.48 5.86 4.39
C PRO A 265 8.16 4.81 5.25
N SER A 266 9.14 5.24 6.04
CA SER A 266 9.89 4.36 6.93
C SER A 266 10.52 5.15 8.08
N LYS A 267 10.94 4.47 9.13
CA LYS A 267 11.71 5.08 10.23
C LYS A 267 13.18 5.33 9.86
N ASN A 268 13.61 4.87 8.68
CA ASN A 268 14.96 5.11 8.20
C ASN A 268 15.15 6.59 7.87
N LYS A 269 16.25 7.17 8.33
CA LYS A 269 16.65 8.57 8.08
C LYS A 269 17.64 8.74 6.94
N TYR A 270 18.29 7.66 6.51
CA TYR A 270 19.32 7.72 5.47
C TYR A 270 18.71 8.03 4.11
N VAL A 271 19.45 8.80 3.32
CA VAL A 271 19.19 9.10 1.92
C VAL A 271 20.05 8.15 1.10
N PHE A 272 19.45 7.32 0.28
CA PHE A 272 20.19 6.34 -0.53
C PHE A 272 20.83 7.05 -1.72
N LEU A 273 22.11 6.75 -1.94
CA LEU A 273 22.94 7.41 -2.95
C LEU A 273 23.58 6.37 -3.87
N PRO A 274 23.52 6.56 -5.21
CA PRO A 274 24.31 5.75 -6.12
C PRO A 274 25.82 6.00 -5.93
N GLU A 275 26.64 5.11 -6.49
CA GLU A 275 28.10 5.30 -6.52
C GLU A 275 28.48 6.61 -7.23
N PHE A 276 29.52 7.27 -6.82
CA PHE A 276 30.01 8.54 -7.38
C PHE A 276 28.98 9.68 -7.46
N SER A 277 28.11 9.79 -6.45
CA SER A 277 27.12 10.87 -6.36
C SER A 277 27.78 12.25 -6.35
N ARG A 278 27.27 13.15 -7.21
CA ARG A 278 27.76 14.52 -7.43
C ARG A 278 26.90 15.55 -6.69
N SER A 279 25.59 15.47 -6.87
CA SER A 279 24.65 16.43 -6.31
C SER A 279 23.31 15.79 -5.96
N LEU A 280 22.56 16.47 -5.08
CA LEU A 280 21.29 16.03 -4.53
C LEU A 280 20.28 17.15 -4.60
N GLU A 281 19.15 16.89 -5.25
CA GLU A 281 17.96 17.74 -5.23
C GLU A 281 16.91 17.10 -4.34
N ILE A 282 16.67 17.66 -3.16
CA ILE A 282 15.76 17.13 -2.14
C ILE A 282 15.00 18.26 -1.45
N GLU A 283 13.71 18.06 -1.23
CA GLU A 283 12.86 19.00 -0.50
C GLU A 283 12.19 18.35 0.72
N PRO A 284 12.22 19.07 1.89
CA PRO A 284 13.02 20.23 2.19
C PRO A 284 14.53 19.89 2.28
N PRO A 285 15.43 20.85 2.00
CA PRO A 285 16.88 20.61 1.96
C PRO A 285 17.52 20.49 3.34
N LEU A 286 16.81 19.88 4.29
CA LEU A 286 17.22 19.70 5.68
C LEU A 286 17.92 18.35 5.87
N VAL A 287 19.11 18.24 5.32
CA VAL A 287 19.93 17.02 5.38
C VAL A 287 21.26 17.28 6.10
N GLU A 288 21.80 16.22 6.65
CA GLU A 288 23.10 16.17 7.31
C GLU A 288 24.00 15.21 6.55
N VAL A 289 25.27 15.52 6.42
CA VAL A 289 26.29 14.71 5.77
C VAL A 289 27.33 14.27 6.78
N SER A 290 27.78 13.03 6.66
CA SER A 290 28.92 12.49 7.40
C SER A 290 30.23 12.77 6.66
N LEU A 291 31.33 12.46 7.32
CA LEU A 291 32.67 12.55 6.74
C LEU A 291 32.83 11.55 5.56
N GLU A 292 32.15 10.42 5.62
CA GLU A 292 32.16 9.35 4.62
C GLU A 292 31.30 9.66 3.40
N GLY A 293 30.53 10.76 3.45
CA GLY A 293 29.66 11.20 2.35
C GLY A 293 28.27 10.55 2.34
N ASP A 294 27.93 9.76 3.34
CA ASP A 294 26.55 9.33 3.51
C ASP A 294 25.70 10.48 4.07
N ILE A 295 24.44 10.52 3.65
CA ILE A 295 23.52 11.61 3.94
C ILE A 295 22.34 11.07 4.74
N ARG A 296 21.93 11.83 5.74
CA ARG A 296 20.69 11.55 6.48
C ARG A 296 19.81 12.78 6.60
N ARG A 297 18.53 12.54 6.78
CA ARG A 297 17.55 13.58 7.10
C ARG A 297 17.48 13.82 8.59
N LYS A 298 17.15 15.02 8.96
CA LYS A 298 16.96 15.39 10.37
C LYS A 298 15.71 14.74 10.98
N PHE A 299 14.69 14.44 10.16
CA PHE A 299 13.40 13.92 10.59
C PHE A 299 13.07 12.58 9.93
N ASN A 300 12.23 11.77 10.59
CA ASN A 300 11.73 10.51 10.05
C ASN A 300 10.77 10.74 8.86
N LEU A 301 10.71 9.80 7.94
CA LEU A 301 9.75 9.79 6.83
C LEU A 301 8.36 9.39 7.32
N ARG A 302 7.46 10.37 7.32
CA ARG A 302 6.02 10.12 7.48
C ARG A 302 5.29 9.97 6.15
N ARG A 303 5.93 10.37 5.04
CA ARG A 303 5.42 10.31 3.66
C ARG A 303 6.47 9.68 2.77
N SER A 304 6.11 9.35 1.51
CA SER A 304 7.10 9.07 0.50
C SER A 304 8.02 10.28 0.32
N LEU A 305 9.30 10.01 0.15
CA LEU A 305 10.29 11.02 -0.15
C LEU A 305 10.68 10.89 -1.61
N GLU A 306 10.51 11.95 -2.36
CA GLU A 306 11.01 12.06 -3.72
C GLU A 306 12.21 12.97 -3.74
N TYR A 307 13.28 12.53 -4.41
CA TYR A 307 14.50 13.31 -4.58
C TYR A 307 15.26 12.81 -5.80
N LYS A 308 16.11 13.68 -6.35
CA LYS A 308 16.97 13.36 -7.47
C LYS A 308 18.43 13.35 -7.04
N VAL A 309 19.18 12.42 -7.57
CA VAL A 309 20.63 12.36 -7.42
C VAL A 309 21.26 12.34 -8.78
N TYR A 310 22.22 13.23 -8.95
CA TYR A 310 23.08 13.25 -10.14
C TYR A 310 24.40 12.59 -9.75
N ALA A 311 24.77 11.55 -10.48
CA ALA A 311 25.99 10.79 -10.23
C ALA A 311 26.86 10.68 -11.48
N TYR A 312 28.16 10.62 -11.29
CA TYR A 312 29.07 10.42 -12.41
C TYR A 312 28.98 8.98 -12.94
N LYS A 313 28.93 8.83 -14.24
CA LYS A 313 28.91 7.54 -14.92
C LYS A 313 30.32 7.00 -15.09
N VAL A 314 30.70 6.08 -14.24
CA VAL A 314 32.02 5.45 -14.28
C VAL A 314 31.90 4.03 -14.83
N LYS A 315 32.36 3.80 -16.07
CA LYS A 315 32.21 2.49 -16.75
C LYS A 315 32.93 1.33 -16.07
N ARG A 316 34.06 1.59 -15.38
CA ARG A 316 34.88 0.58 -14.71
C ARG A 316 35.47 1.16 -13.43
N SER A 317 34.71 1.23 -12.36
CA SER A 317 35.19 1.79 -11.08
C SER A 317 36.45 1.09 -10.57
N ARG A 318 36.58 -0.23 -10.77
CA ARG A 318 37.80 -0.97 -10.42
C ARG A 318 39.07 -0.54 -11.14
N SER A 319 38.96 0.10 -12.31
CA SER A 319 40.16 0.63 -13.00
C SER A 319 40.75 1.86 -12.31
N LEU A 320 40.05 2.45 -11.36
CA LEU A 320 40.53 3.55 -10.53
C LEU A 320 41.41 3.10 -9.38
N LEU A 321 41.43 1.80 -9.07
CA LEU A 321 42.30 1.25 -8.02
C LEU A 321 43.75 1.27 -8.49
N LYS A 322 44.54 2.11 -7.86
CA LYS A 322 45.97 2.23 -8.15
C LYS A 322 46.73 1.02 -7.66
N GLU A 323 47.88 0.71 -8.29
CA GLU A 323 48.77 -0.37 -7.83
C GLU A 323 49.31 -0.08 -6.43
N GLU A 324 49.68 1.18 -6.17
CA GLU A 324 50.15 1.67 -4.85
C GLU A 324 49.56 3.05 -4.59
N PRO A 325 48.40 3.16 -3.91
CA PRO A 325 47.81 4.44 -3.57
C PRO A 325 48.54 5.08 -2.38
N GLU A 326 48.69 6.40 -2.41
CA GLU A 326 49.20 7.16 -1.29
C GLU A 326 48.19 7.22 -0.15
N ILE A 327 48.52 6.75 1.03
CA ILE A 327 47.62 6.63 2.19
C ILE A 327 48.06 7.62 3.28
N GLY A 328 47.32 8.74 3.38
CA GLY A 328 47.55 9.78 4.38
C GLY A 328 47.22 9.30 5.82
N ASN A 329 47.79 9.97 6.82
CA ASN A 329 47.62 9.63 8.23
C ASN A 329 46.19 9.58 8.73
N PHE A 330 45.34 10.44 8.18
CA PHE A 330 43.90 10.45 8.48
C PHE A 330 43.25 9.10 8.07
N ILE A 331 43.48 8.67 6.83
CA ILE A 331 42.95 7.42 6.29
C ILE A 331 43.46 6.23 7.11
N LYS A 332 44.74 6.21 7.45
CA LYS A 332 45.32 5.15 8.28
C LYS A 332 44.62 5.07 9.64
N LYS A 333 44.44 6.21 10.31
CA LYS A 333 43.86 6.27 11.64
C LYS A 333 42.44 5.71 11.72
N TYR A 334 41.58 6.05 10.75
CA TYR A 334 40.17 5.68 10.81
C TYR A 334 39.80 4.39 10.09
N TYR A 335 40.54 4.03 9.05
CA TYR A 335 40.13 2.92 8.17
C TYR A 335 41.09 1.72 8.19
N LEU A 336 42.08 1.76 9.09
CA LEU A 336 42.90 0.59 9.44
C LEU A 336 42.65 0.10 10.88
N GLN A 337 41.63 0.66 11.57
CA GLN A 337 41.27 0.27 12.93
C GLN A 337 40.88 -1.22 12.95
N LEU A 338 41.44 -1.97 13.90
CA LEU A 338 41.18 -3.38 14.13
C LEU A 338 40.82 -3.60 15.60
N PRO A 339 39.84 -4.46 15.92
CA PRO A 339 39.65 -4.97 17.27
C PRO A 339 40.83 -5.92 17.61
N GLY A 340 40.84 -6.49 18.81
CA GLY A 340 41.71 -7.61 19.11
C GLY A 340 41.36 -8.81 18.21
N VAL A 341 42.23 -9.10 17.25
CA VAL A 341 42.02 -10.18 16.26
C VAL A 341 42.82 -11.42 16.70
N SER A 342 42.23 -12.58 16.48
CA SER A 342 42.89 -13.84 16.79
C SER A 342 44.14 -14.03 15.91
N PRO A 343 45.30 -14.54 16.49
CA PRO A 343 46.51 -14.81 15.71
C PRO A 343 46.28 -15.78 14.53
N ARG A 344 45.24 -16.60 14.58
CA ARG A 344 44.89 -17.51 13.48
C ARG A 344 44.37 -16.75 12.27
N VAL A 345 43.55 -15.73 12.49
CA VAL A 345 42.98 -14.83 11.43
C VAL A 345 44.08 -13.95 10.85
N GLU A 346 45.01 -13.42 11.68
CA GLU A 346 46.18 -12.68 11.19
C GLU A 346 47.05 -13.53 10.27
N LYS A 347 47.38 -14.75 10.68
CA LYS A 347 48.13 -15.71 9.85
C LYS A 347 47.41 -16.00 8.53
N LEU A 348 46.10 -16.16 8.55
CA LEU A 348 45.31 -16.36 7.34
C LEU A 348 45.42 -15.16 6.40
N ALA A 349 45.28 -13.94 6.92
CA ALA A 349 45.33 -12.71 6.12
C ALA A 349 46.68 -12.60 5.38
N HIS A 350 47.78 -12.82 6.10
CA HIS A 350 49.12 -12.79 5.50
C HIS A 350 49.38 -13.99 4.56
N TYR A 351 48.82 -15.16 4.83
CA TYR A 351 48.94 -16.32 3.95
C TYR A 351 48.27 -16.07 2.58
N ILE A 352 47.06 -15.41 2.56
CA ILE A 352 46.34 -15.11 1.32
C ILE A 352 47.17 -14.18 0.42
N THR A 353 47.95 -13.27 1.01
CA THR A 353 48.66 -12.22 0.28
C THR A 353 50.17 -12.44 0.17
N ARG A 354 50.69 -13.56 0.66
CA ARG A 354 52.14 -13.82 0.81
C ARG A 354 52.97 -13.67 -0.48
N GLU A 355 52.34 -13.95 -1.65
CA GLU A 355 52.99 -13.88 -2.97
C GLU A 355 52.55 -12.60 -3.76
N LYS A 356 51.88 -11.67 -3.09
CA LYS A 356 51.35 -10.47 -3.71
C LYS A 356 52.16 -9.25 -3.30
N THR A 357 52.76 -8.60 -4.27
CA THR A 357 53.64 -7.46 -4.04
C THR A 357 52.89 -6.13 -4.05
N THR A 358 51.95 -5.97 -4.98
CA THR A 358 51.22 -4.69 -5.13
C THR A 358 49.94 -4.66 -4.32
N TYR A 359 49.54 -3.45 -3.98
CA TYR A 359 48.24 -3.17 -3.31
C TYR A 359 47.06 -3.79 -4.06
N LEU A 360 46.99 -3.56 -5.39
CA LEU A 360 45.96 -4.09 -6.25
C LEU A 360 45.89 -5.61 -6.24
N GLU A 361 47.05 -6.29 -6.30
CA GLU A 361 47.14 -7.77 -6.26
C GLU A 361 46.65 -8.32 -4.92
N ARG A 362 46.97 -7.66 -3.81
CA ARG A 362 46.47 -8.03 -2.48
C ARG A 362 44.95 -7.92 -2.36
N VAL A 363 44.37 -6.83 -2.84
CA VAL A 363 42.89 -6.66 -2.89
C VAL A 363 42.25 -7.78 -3.72
N LYS A 364 42.76 -8.08 -4.91
CA LYS A 364 42.26 -9.15 -5.76
C LYS A 364 42.37 -10.54 -5.11
N ALA A 365 43.50 -10.82 -4.46
CA ALA A 365 43.72 -12.10 -3.78
C ALA A 365 42.74 -12.30 -2.61
N ILE A 366 42.55 -11.27 -1.78
CA ILE A 366 41.61 -11.31 -0.67
C ILE A 366 40.18 -11.50 -1.17
N ARG A 367 39.77 -10.79 -2.23
CA ARG A 367 38.45 -11.01 -2.81
C ARG A 367 38.27 -12.42 -3.36
N ALA A 368 39.25 -12.91 -4.13
CA ALA A 368 39.22 -14.26 -4.71
C ALA A 368 39.21 -15.39 -3.69
N PHE A 369 39.62 -15.11 -2.46
CA PHE A 369 39.54 -16.07 -1.35
C PHE A 369 38.10 -16.45 -1.02
N PHE A 370 37.17 -15.50 -1.13
CA PHE A 370 35.75 -15.74 -0.89
C PHE A 370 35.02 -16.44 -2.05
N ASP A 371 35.59 -16.45 -3.24
CA ASP A 371 35.06 -17.20 -4.38
C ASP A 371 35.19 -18.72 -4.21
N LYS A 372 36.00 -19.16 -3.23
CA LYS A 372 36.28 -20.56 -3.01
C LYS A 372 35.80 -21.02 -1.64
N SER A 373 35.05 -22.10 -1.60
CA SER A 373 34.68 -22.80 -0.37
C SER A 373 33.77 -22.06 0.63
N PHE A 374 33.23 -20.91 0.27
CA PHE A 374 32.25 -20.19 1.05
C PHE A 374 30.85 -20.37 0.45
N ARG A 375 29.83 -20.48 1.34
CA ARG A 375 28.44 -20.67 0.94
C ARG A 375 27.55 -19.57 1.54
N TYR A 376 26.76 -18.97 0.72
CA TYR A 376 25.74 -18.00 1.17
C TYR A 376 24.57 -18.73 1.84
N SER A 377 24.20 -18.30 3.06
CA SER A 377 22.99 -18.73 3.76
C SER A 377 22.55 -17.65 4.72
N LEU A 378 21.23 -17.49 4.87
CA LEU A 378 20.64 -16.67 5.92
C LEU A 378 20.60 -17.43 7.26
N ASP A 379 20.51 -18.74 7.22
CA ASP A 379 20.57 -19.62 8.39
C ASP A 379 22.02 -19.98 8.69
N SER A 380 22.72 -19.11 9.40
CA SER A 380 24.10 -19.35 9.85
C SER A 380 24.22 -19.04 11.33
N TYR A 381 24.87 -19.92 12.06
CA TYR A 381 25.19 -19.76 13.48
C TYR A 381 26.70 -19.92 13.68
N HIS A 382 27.31 -18.94 14.34
CA HIS A 382 28.73 -18.88 14.59
C HIS A 382 28.99 -18.75 16.09
N PRO A 383 29.38 -19.84 16.76
CA PRO A 383 29.72 -19.83 18.19
C PRO A 383 31.07 -19.12 18.46
N GLY A 384 31.14 -18.37 19.56
CA GLY A 384 32.40 -17.70 19.96
C GLY A 384 32.60 -16.37 19.21
N ASP A 385 33.77 -16.25 18.54
CA ASP A 385 34.08 -15.13 17.64
C ASP A 385 33.45 -15.42 16.28
N PRO A 386 32.40 -14.67 15.88
CA PRO A 386 31.65 -14.98 14.66
C PRO A 386 32.49 -14.86 13.38
N LEU A 387 33.44 -13.92 13.31
CA LEU A 387 34.27 -13.73 12.13
C LEU A 387 35.42 -14.76 12.06
N GLU A 388 36.00 -15.15 13.20
CA GLU A 388 36.98 -16.23 13.22
C GLU A 388 36.33 -17.53 12.76
N ASP A 389 35.15 -17.88 13.30
CA ASP A 389 34.45 -19.10 12.91
C ASP A 389 34.03 -19.08 11.43
N PHE A 390 33.52 -17.97 10.91
CA PHE A 390 33.21 -17.82 9.50
C PHE A 390 34.42 -17.98 8.59
N LEU A 391 35.57 -17.40 8.93
CA LEU A 391 36.77 -17.46 8.10
C LEU A 391 37.48 -18.82 8.12
N LEU A 392 37.49 -19.47 9.27
CA LEU A 392 38.39 -20.65 9.48
C LEU A 392 37.63 -21.98 9.53
N ASN A 393 36.39 -21.99 10.05
CA ASN A 393 35.64 -23.22 10.33
C ASN A 393 34.40 -23.37 9.48
N ASN A 394 33.32 -22.65 9.86
CA ASN A 394 32.02 -22.73 9.22
C ASN A 394 31.88 -21.63 8.16
N ARG A 395 32.31 -21.89 6.96
CA ARG A 395 32.35 -20.94 5.84
C ARG A 395 30.94 -20.68 5.21
N VAL A 396 29.95 -20.53 6.06
CA VAL A 396 28.56 -20.29 5.67
C VAL A 396 28.05 -19.00 6.32
N GLY A 397 27.53 -18.05 5.56
CA GLY A 397 27.06 -16.79 6.11
C GLY A 397 26.33 -15.93 5.08
N HIS A 398 25.79 -14.81 5.51
CA HIS A 398 25.14 -13.81 4.66
C HIS A 398 26.06 -12.62 4.34
N CYS A 399 25.60 -11.67 3.54
CA CYS A 399 26.41 -10.56 3.02
C CYS A 399 27.20 -9.78 4.08
N GLN A 400 26.66 -9.61 5.30
CA GLN A 400 27.40 -8.90 6.37
C GLN A 400 28.62 -9.67 6.86
N TYR A 401 28.58 -11.01 6.96
CA TYR A 401 29.75 -11.83 7.30
C TYR A 401 30.82 -11.70 6.23
N TYR A 402 30.45 -11.78 4.95
CA TYR A 402 31.37 -11.61 3.83
C TYR A 402 32.02 -10.23 3.83
N ALA A 403 31.21 -9.17 3.95
CA ALA A 403 31.72 -7.79 3.95
C ALA A 403 32.62 -7.53 5.17
N ALA A 404 32.19 -7.90 6.38
CA ALA A 404 32.96 -7.73 7.61
C ALA A 404 34.28 -8.47 7.57
N ALA A 405 34.27 -9.73 7.15
CA ALA A 405 35.48 -10.56 7.03
C ALA A 405 36.46 -9.99 5.98
N MET A 406 35.95 -9.51 4.83
CA MET A 406 36.80 -8.89 3.83
C MET A 406 37.44 -7.59 4.33
N VAL A 407 36.69 -6.71 5.02
CA VAL A 407 37.25 -5.49 5.62
C VAL A 407 38.33 -5.84 6.60
N LEU A 408 38.13 -6.85 7.46
CA LEU A 408 39.11 -7.32 8.43
C LEU A 408 40.40 -7.78 7.75
N LEU A 409 40.30 -8.66 6.74
CA LEU A 409 41.47 -9.19 6.00
C LEU A 409 42.23 -8.08 5.24
N LEU A 410 41.52 -7.10 4.67
CA LEU A 410 42.11 -5.94 4.00
C LEU A 410 42.90 -5.08 4.99
N ARG A 411 42.30 -4.74 6.13
CA ARG A 411 42.94 -3.91 7.17
C ARG A 411 44.19 -4.58 7.76
N LEU A 412 44.15 -5.90 7.98
CA LEU A 412 45.32 -6.69 8.41
C LEU A 412 46.48 -6.64 7.39
N ASN A 413 46.18 -6.38 6.13
CA ASN A 413 47.14 -6.18 5.04
C ASN A 413 47.45 -4.70 4.75
N ASN A 414 47.19 -3.81 5.71
CA ASN A 414 47.38 -2.35 5.58
C ASN A 414 46.62 -1.71 4.40
N ILE A 415 45.48 -2.29 4.05
CA ILE A 415 44.58 -1.78 3.00
C ILE A 415 43.37 -1.11 3.67
N PRO A 416 43.25 0.23 3.62
CA PRO A 416 42.10 0.91 4.19
C PRO A 416 40.79 0.48 3.52
N ALA A 417 39.88 0.01 4.36
CA ALA A 417 38.56 -0.47 3.90
C ALA A 417 37.49 -0.13 4.92
N ARG A 418 36.25 -0.05 4.44
CA ARG A 418 35.05 0.24 5.26
C ARG A 418 33.86 -0.58 4.79
N MET A 419 32.97 -0.90 5.71
CA MET A 419 31.73 -1.62 5.41
C MET A 419 30.64 -0.64 5.05
N VAL A 420 29.83 -0.97 4.06
CA VAL A 420 28.70 -0.18 3.62
C VAL A 420 27.45 -1.04 3.64
N ASN A 421 26.39 -0.50 4.23
CA ASN A 421 25.06 -1.10 4.16
C ASN A 421 24.15 -0.22 3.28
N GLY A 422 23.41 -0.87 2.39
CA GLY A 422 22.54 -0.22 1.44
C GLY A 422 21.63 -1.21 0.73
N PHE A 423 21.37 -0.96 -0.53
CA PHE A 423 20.59 -1.84 -1.40
C PHE A 423 21.33 -2.09 -2.70
N THR A 424 21.13 -3.28 -3.26
CA THR A 424 21.50 -3.56 -4.66
C THR A 424 20.36 -3.21 -5.60
N SER A 425 20.62 -3.28 -6.91
CA SER A 425 19.60 -3.18 -7.95
C SER A 425 18.50 -4.22 -7.74
N GLY A 426 17.26 -3.77 -7.64
CA GLY A 426 16.08 -4.64 -7.51
C GLY A 426 15.55 -5.14 -8.87
N GLU A 427 14.25 -5.28 -8.97
CA GLU A 427 13.55 -5.77 -10.15
C GLU A 427 13.05 -4.63 -11.04
N TYR A 428 13.35 -4.70 -12.37
CA TYR A 428 12.86 -3.69 -13.31
C TYR A 428 11.38 -3.88 -13.64
N ASN A 429 10.62 -2.80 -13.54
CA ASN A 429 9.21 -2.74 -13.92
C ASN A 429 9.08 -1.96 -15.23
N GLU A 430 8.83 -2.67 -16.32
CA GLU A 430 8.68 -2.11 -17.65
C GLU A 430 7.45 -1.22 -17.84
N TYR A 431 6.41 -1.41 -17.04
CA TYR A 431 5.16 -0.61 -17.12
C TYR A 431 5.33 0.81 -16.54
N GLY A 432 6.20 0.95 -15.55
CA GLY A 432 6.46 2.23 -14.90
C GLY A 432 7.81 2.84 -15.23
N ASP A 433 8.66 2.14 -15.97
CA ASP A 433 10.03 2.52 -16.28
C ASP A 433 10.85 2.87 -15.04
N TYR A 434 10.80 1.96 -14.03
CA TYR A 434 11.55 2.11 -12.78
C TYR A 434 12.03 0.77 -12.24
N TRP A 435 13.04 0.81 -11.39
CA TRP A 435 13.52 -0.32 -10.60
C TRP A 435 12.80 -0.35 -9.26
N THR A 436 12.21 -1.49 -8.90
CA THR A 436 11.58 -1.74 -7.60
C THR A 436 12.60 -2.37 -6.68
N ILE A 437 12.99 -1.65 -5.65
CA ILE A 437 13.92 -2.11 -4.63
C ILE A 437 13.14 -2.51 -3.38
N ARG A 438 13.40 -3.73 -2.91
CA ARG A 438 12.69 -4.34 -1.78
C ARG A 438 13.60 -4.53 -0.59
N MET A 439 13.03 -4.90 0.54
CA MET A 439 13.80 -5.23 1.74
C MET A 439 14.78 -6.38 1.50
N LYS A 440 14.40 -7.40 0.75
CA LYS A 440 15.28 -8.53 0.37
C LYS A 440 16.47 -8.12 -0.50
N ASP A 441 16.45 -6.95 -1.11
CA ASP A 441 17.57 -6.40 -1.90
C ASP A 441 18.54 -5.62 -1.00
N ALA A 442 18.30 -5.58 0.33
CA ALA A 442 19.24 -5.03 1.29
C ALA A 442 20.56 -5.80 1.23
N HIS A 443 21.68 -5.08 1.26
CA HIS A 443 22.97 -5.67 1.03
C HIS A 443 24.09 -4.96 1.79
N ALA A 444 25.13 -5.71 2.10
CA ALA A 444 26.37 -5.20 2.70
C ALA A 444 27.53 -5.50 1.77
N TRP A 445 28.40 -4.53 1.56
CA TRP A 445 29.59 -4.64 0.73
C TRP A 445 30.77 -3.88 1.34
N VAL A 446 31.91 -3.93 0.67
CA VAL A 446 33.14 -3.27 1.07
C VAL A 446 33.42 -2.10 0.13
N GLU A 447 33.85 -0.99 0.68
CA GLU A 447 34.52 0.07 -0.06
C GLU A 447 36.00 0.07 0.27
N VAL A 448 36.87 -0.05 -0.74
CA VAL A 448 38.32 -0.07 -0.67
C VAL A 448 38.88 1.26 -1.11
N PHE A 449 39.82 1.81 -0.36
CA PHE A 449 40.47 3.08 -0.70
C PHE A 449 41.32 2.96 -1.97
N ALA A 450 41.05 3.78 -2.98
CA ALA A 450 41.74 3.77 -4.27
C ALA A 450 42.78 4.91 -4.43
N GLY A 451 42.98 5.72 -3.39
CA GLY A 451 43.80 6.93 -3.43
C GLY A 451 42.98 8.18 -3.71
N GLU A 452 43.50 9.37 -3.35
CA GLU A 452 42.96 10.69 -3.66
C GLU A 452 41.48 10.86 -3.21
N GLY A 453 41.11 10.20 -2.09
CA GLY A 453 39.75 10.23 -1.53
C GLY A 453 38.73 9.41 -2.30
N ILE A 454 39.13 8.63 -3.28
CA ILE A 454 38.26 7.73 -4.04
C ILE A 454 38.11 6.42 -3.29
N TRP A 455 36.87 5.96 -3.19
CA TRP A 455 36.52 4.65 -2.64
C TRP A 455 35.82 3.84 -3.72
N ILE A 456 36.20 2.58 -3.90
CA ILE A 456 35.62 1.69 -4.89
C ILE A 456 34.90 0.52 -4.21
N ILE A 457 33.86 0.05 -4.85
CA ILE A 457 33.06 -1.08 -4.36
C ILE A 457 33.78 -2.40 -4.69
N GLU A 458 33.99 -3.21 -3.64
CA GLU A 458 34.36 -4.60 -3.73
C GLU A 458 33.34 -5.44 -2.97
N ASP A 459 32.67 -6.34 -3.68
CA ASP A 459 31.65 -7.21 -3.10
C ASP A 459 32.17 -8.66 -3.08
N PRO A 460 32.45 -9.20 -1.88
CA PRO A 460 32.90 -10.58 -1.74
C PRO A 460 31.77 -11.60 -1.76
N THR A 461 30.51 -11.15 -1.76
CA THR A 461 29.37 -12.06 -1.69
C THR A 461 29.23 -12.82 -3.02
N PRO A 462 29.16 -14.16 -3.00
CA PRO A 462 28.93 -14.90 -4.24
C PRO A 462 27.59 -14.58 -4.86
N ALA A 463 27.57 -14.41 -6.19
CA ALA A 463 26.33 -14.25 -6.93
C ALA A 463 25.43 -15.45 -6.66
N GLN A 464 24.19 -15.18 -6.19
CA GLN A 464 23.22 -16.26 -6.00
C GLN A 464 22.88 -16.88 -7.36
N PRO A 465 22.89 -18.21 -7.49
CA PRO A 465 22.49 -18.85 -8.73
C PRO A 465 21.04 -18.50 -9.01
N LEU A 466 20.77 -17.93 -10.19
CA LEU A 466 19.41 -17.79 -10.72
C LEU A 466 18.77 -19.18 -10.68
N SER A 467 17.69 -19.32 -9.91
CA SER A 467 16.99 -20.59 -9.82
C SER A 467 16.41 -20.93 -11.18
N TRP A 468 16.97 -21.92 -11.87
CA TRP A 468 16.56 -22.41 -13.20
C TRP A 468 15.12 -22.94 -13.23
N PHE A 469 14.49 -23.15 -12.07
CA PHE A 469 13.13 -23.67 -11.93
C PHE A 469 12.01 -22.65 -12.20
N GLN A 470 12.32 -21.41 -12.59
CA GLN A 470 11.31 -20.35 -12.72
C GLN A 470 10.83 -20.05 -14.15
N SER A 471 10.99 -20.97 -15.10
CA SER A 471 10.68 -20.74 -16.53
C SER A 471 9.39 -21.36 -17.04
N GLY A 472 8.34 -21.45 -16.22
CA GLY A 472 7.01 -21.87 -16.67
C GLY A 472 6.14 -20.70 -17.17
N ILE A 473 5.29 -20.94 -18.19
CA ILE A 473 4.33 -19.93 -18.73
C ILE A 473 3.48 -19.32 -17.62
N LEU A 474 3.01 -20.12 -16.66
CA LEU A 474 2.23 -19.64 -15.52
C LEU A 474 3.04 -18.68 -14.62
N GLN A 475 4.31 -18.96 -14.41
CA GLN A 475 5.20 -18.10 -13.62
C GLN A 475 5.47 -16.78 -14.33
N SER A 476 5.72 -16.82 -15.64
CA SER A 476 5.90 -15.59 -16.45
C SER A 476 4.63 -14.72 -16.40
N THR A 477 3.45 -15.31 -16.60
CA THR A 477 2.18 -14.60 -16.51
C THR A 477 1.96 -13.98 -15.11
N TYR A 478 2.27 -14.73 -14.05
CA TYR A 478 2.18 -14.22 -12.70
C TYR A 478 3.12 -13.02 -12.46
N GLN A 479 4.37 -13.08 -12.95
CA GLN A 479 5.32 -11.97 -12.84
C GLN A 479 4.84 -10.72 -13.59
N HIS A 480 4.29 -10.87 -14.79
CA HIS A 480 3.71 -9.75 -15.53
C HIS A 480 2.52 -9.12 -14.78
N LEU A 481 1.59 -9.94 -14.27
CA LEU A 481 0.47 -9.45 -13.48
C LEU A 481 0.91 -8.75 -12.19
N LYS A 482 1.94 -9.29 -11.52
CA LYS A 482 2.57 -8.67 -10.34
C LYS A 482 3.11 -7.28 -10.67
N LYS A 483 3.88 -7.14 -11.75
CA LYS A 483 4.47 -5.85 -12.19
C LYS A 483 3.39 -4.82 -12.59
N ILE A 484 2.31 -5.27 -13.25
CA ILE A 484 1.15 -4.42 -13.56
C ILE A 484 0.50 -3.94 -12.26
N GLY A 485 0.26 -4.85 -11.31
CA GLY A 485 -0.29 -4.50 -9.99
C GLY A 485 0.58 -3.49 -9.24
N GLU A 486 1.89 -3.67 -9.26
CA GLU A 486 2.86 -2.74 -8.65
C GLU A 486 2.88 -1.37 -9.32
N TYR A 487 2.69 -1.32 -10.63
CA TYR A 487 2.53 -0.05 -11.35
C TYR A 487 1.28 0.71 -10.88
N PHE A 488 0.14 0.03 -10.79
CA PHE A 488 -1.09 0.65 -10.28
C PHE A 488 -0.96 1.05 -8.80
N ASP A 489 -0.31 0.23 -7.98
CA ASP A 489 -0.01 0.58 -6.58
C ASP A 489 0.87 1.85 -6.50
N ALA A 490 1.87 1.98 -7.38
CA ALA A 490 2.72 3.17 -7.42
C ALA A 490 1.93 4.43 -7.81
N GLN A 491 1.08 4.34 -8.84
CA GLN A 491 0.22 5.45 -9.26
C GLN A 491 -0.80 5.83 -8.16
N TRP A 492 -1.41 4.84 -7.52
CA TRP A 492 -2.33 5.05 -6.41
C TRP A 492 -1.65 5.75 -5.22
N GLN A 493 -0.46 5.29 -4.86
CA GLN A 493 0.32 5.89 -3.77
C GLN A 493 0.67 7.35 -4.08
N SER A 494 1.22 7.64 -5.24
CA SER A 494 1.62 9.01 -5.61
C SER A 494 0.42 9.95 -5.79
N SER A 495 -0.63 9.51 -6.49
CA SER A 495 -1.73 10.39 -6.89
C SER A 495 -2.84 10.52 -5.84
N VAL A 496 -2.98 9.56 -4.92
CA VAL A 496 -4.06 9.54 -3.93
C VAL A 496 -3.55 9.57 -2.50
N LEU A 497 -2.71 8.61 -2.09
CA LEU A 497 -2.32 8.47 -0.69
C LEU A 497 -1.34 9.57 -0.25
N TYR A 498 -0.39 9.92 -1.11
CA TYR A 498 0.64 10.91 -0.81
C TYR A 498 0.35 12.29 -1.43
N PHE A 499 -0.81 12.45 -2.08
CA PHE A 499 -1.26 13.74 -2.59
C PHE A 499 -1.26 14.79 -1.48
N SER A 500 -0.30 15.68 -1.50
CA SER A 500 0.01 16.61 -0.43
C SER A 500 -0.68 17.98 -0.64
N ARG A 501 -0.54 18.86 0.36
CA ARG A 501 -0.96 20.27 0.21
C ARG A 501 -0.17 20.99 -0.88
N VAL A 502 1.09 20.63 -1.08
CA VAL A 502 1.93 21.19 -2.15
C VAL A 502 1.37 20.76 -3.50
N ASP A 503 1.06 19.47 -3.69
CA ASP A 503 0.46 18.96 -4.92
C ASP A 503 -0.89 19.62 -5.20
N GLN A 504 -1.72 19.81 -4.16
CA GLN A 504 -2.98 20.53 -4.25
C GLN A 504 -2.76 21.98 -4.69
N SER A 505 -1.78 22.66 -4.09
CA SER A 505 -1.43 24.03 -4.46
C SER A 505 -0.91 24.13 -5.89
N LEU A 506 -0.05 23.20 -6.32
CA LEU A 506 0.43 23.11 -7.70
C LEU A 506 -0.70 22.82 -8.68
N PHE A 507 -1.62 21.93 -8.34
CA PHE A 507 -2.82 21.67 -9.13
C PHE A 507 -3.65 22.95 -9.31
N LEU A 508 -3.93 23.68 -8.23
CA LEU A 508 -4.69 24.93 -8.28
C LEU A 508 -3.93 26.03 -9.06
N LEU A 509 -2.61 26.14 -8.88
CA LEU A 509 -1.78 27.08 -9.66
C LEU A 509 -1.77 26.74 -11.15
N ASN A 510 -1.69 25.47 -11.50
CA ASN A 510 -1.75 25.02 -12.88
C ASN A 510 -3.14 25.28 -13.49
N LEU A 511 -4.20 25.09 -12.74
CA LEU A 511 -5.56 25.43 -13.13
C LEU A 511 -5.70 26.94 -13.37
N LEU A 512 -5.13 27.77 -12.49
CA LEU A 512 -5.10 29.22 -12.67
C LEU A 512 -4.25 29.66 -13.87
N ARG A 513 -3.10 29.02 -14.12
CA ARG A 513 -2.28 29.26 -15.31
C ARG A 513 -3.03 28.93 -16.59
N TRP A 514 -3.67 27.75 -16.62
CA TRP A 514 -4.52 27.33 -17.72
C TRP A 514 -5.65 28.34 -17.96
N TRP A 515 -6.32 28.79 -16.89
CA TRP A 515 -7.34 29.82 -16.99
C TRP A 515 -6.83 31.12 -17.61
N LYS A 516 -5.64 31.58 -17.20
CA LYS A 516 -5.02 32.82 -17.69
C LYS A 516 -4.57 32.77 -19.16
N GLN A 517 -4.31 31.60 -19.72
CA GLN A 517 -3.89 31.46 -21.12
C GLN A 517 -4.97 31.86 -22.12
N SER A 518 -6.22 31.57 -21.83
CA SER A 518 -7.38 31.91 -22.67
C SER A 518 -8.63 32.15 -21.80
N PRO A 519 -8.69 33.26 -21.08
CA PRO A 519 -9.68 33.46 -20.03
C PRO A 519 -11.14 33.39 -20.53
N LEU A 520 -11.43 33.93 -21.71
CA LEU A 520 -12.76 33.85 -22.31
C LEU A 520 -13.15 32.41 -22.70
N LEU A 521 -12.28 31.74 -23.45
CA LEU A 521 -12.55 30.36 -23.89
C LEU A 521 -12.66 29.40 -22.71
N ASN A 522 -11.73 29.50 -21.75
CA ASN A 522 -11.72 28.63 -20.57
C ASN A 522 -12.89 28.92 -19.63
N SER A 523 -13.38 30.16 -19.57
CA SER A 523 -14.61 30.51 -18.86
C SER A 523 -15.84 29.89 -19.51
N ILE A 524 -15.91 29.94 -20.84
CA ILE A 524 -17.01 29.29 -21.58
C ILE A 524 -16.98 27.79 -21.37
N LEU A 525 -15.80 27.14 -21.48
CA LEU A 525 -15.65 25.70 -21.24
C LEU A 525 -16.04 25.30 -19.81
N ALA A 526 -15.65 26.10 -18.82
CA ALA A 526 -16.05 25.87 -17.41
C ALA A 526 -17.56 26.01 -17.22
N LEU A 527 -18.19 27.04 -17.78
CA LEU A 527 -19.64 27.23 -17.73
C LEU A 527 -20.40 26.10 -18.43
N VAL A 528 -19.90 25.65 -19.60
CA VAL A 528 -20.49 24.50 -20.31
C VAL A 528 -20.32 23.23 -19.46
N GLY A 529 -19.16 23.00 -18.84
CA GLY A 529 -18.92 21.87 -17.94
C GLY A 529 -19.85 21.89 -16.72
N ILE A 530 -20.01 23.05 -16.08
CA ILE A 530 -20.94 23.26 -14.95
C ILE A 530 -22.37 23.00 -15.40
N PHE A 531 -22.77 23.55 -16.54
CA PHE A 531 -24.12 23.35 -17.11
C PHE A 531 -24.38 21.86 -17.39
N LEU A 532 -23.45 21.17 -18.03
CA LEU A 532 -23.56 19.73 -18.30
C LEU A 532 -23.62 18.92 -17.01
N PHE A 533 -22.85 19.28 -15.99
CA PHE A 533 -22.91 18.66 -14.69
C PHE A 533 -24.30 18.83 -14.05
N PHE A 534 -24.80 20.04 -13.99
CA PHE A 534 -26.16 20.32 -13.46
C PHE A 534 -27.26 19.67 -14.31
N ALA A 535 -27.09 19.63 -15.62
CA ALA A 535 -28.03 18.94 -16.51
C ALA A 535 -28.05 17.42 -16.26
N LEU A 536 -26.87 16.80 -16.04
CA LEU A 536 -26.75 15.40 -15.65
C LEU A 536 -27.38 15.14 -14.28
N VAL A 537 -27.11 16.00 -13.30
CA VAL A 537 -27.69 15.92 -11.95
C VAL A 537 -29.20 16.09 -12.02
N HIS A 538 -29.69 17.10 -12.74
CA HIS A 538 -31.10 17.32 -12.94
C HIS A 538 -31.79 16.12 -13.65
N ARG A 539 -31.17 15.61 -14.72
CA ARG A 539 -31.68 14.41 -15.42
C ARG A 539 -31.65 13.16 -14.51
N PHE A 540 -30.67 13.05 -13.61
CA PHE A 540 -30.60 12.01 -12.59
C PHE A 540 -31.80 12.11 -11.64
N PHE A 541 -32.06 13.29 -11.05
CA PHE A 541 -33.19 13.51 -10.14
C PHE A 541 -34.53 13.45 -10.85
N ARG A 542 -34.66 14.01 -12.04
CA ARG A 542 -35.90 13.97 -12.83
C ARG A 542 -36.31 12.55 -13.22
N SER A 543 -35.37 11.63 -13.38
CA SER A 543 -35.68 10.19 -13.57
C SER A 543 -36.36 9.57 -12.35
N PHE A 544 -36.25 10.18 -11.17
CA PHE A 544 -37.02 9.84 -9.97
C PHE A 544 -38.41 10.52 -9.95
N GLU A 545 -38.49 11.80 -10.33
CA GLU A 545 -39.73 12.57 -10.25
C GLU A 545 -40.79 12.11 -11.24
N ILE A 546 -40.44 11.79 -12.47
CA ILE A 546 -41.43 11.43 -13.53
C ILE A 546 -42.22 10.17 -13.13
N ARG A 547 -41.60 9.23 -12.44
CA ARG A 547 -42.29 8.01 -11.94
C ARG A 547 -43.11 8.29 -10.69
N TYR A 548 -42.63 9.16 -9.82
CA TYR A 548 -43.35 9.55 -8.60
C TYR A 548 -44.62 10.35 -8.91
N GLU A 549 -44.62 11.21 -9.94
CA GLU A 549 -45.83 11.92 -10.36
C GLU A 549 -46.90 11.00 -10.95
N ALA A 550 -46.52 10.04 -11.81
CA ALA A 550 -47.49 9.09 -12.39
C ALA A 550 -48.19 8.22 -11.33
N GLN A 551 -47.44 7.83 -10.29
CA GLN A 551 -47.98 7.11 -9.12
C GLN A 551 -48.88 7.93 -8.27
N ASN A 552 -48.50 9.18 -8.04
CA ASN A 552 -49.26 10.11 -7.24
C ASN A 552 -50.71 10.32 -7.78
N GLU A 553 -50.97 10.10 -9.07
CA GLU A 553 -52.29 10.26 -9.64
C GLU A 553 -53.26 9.17 -9.18
N TRP A 554 -52.85 7.91 -9.20
CA TRP A 554 -53.71 6.82 -8.73
C TRP A 554 -53.85 6.81 -7.22
N ILE A 555 -52.75 7.09 -6.48
CA ILE A 555 -52.79 7.22 -5.03
C ILE A 555 -53.71 8.41 -4.64
N LYS A 556 -53.60 9.57 -5.33
CA LYS A 556 -54.47 10.70 -5.11
C LYS A 556 -55.94 10.41 -5.44
N LYS A 557 -56.22 9.62 -6.48
CA LYS A 557 -57.56 9.16 -6.80
C LYS A 557 -58.10 8.24 -5.70
N LEU A 558 -57.26 7.36 -5.17
CA LEU A 558 -57.61 6.43 -4.11
C LEU A 558 -57.84 7.16 -2.77
N ASP A 559 -56.96 8.10 -2.41
CA ASP A 559 -57.14 8.92 -1.20
C ASP A 559 -58.41 9.75 -1.27
N LYS A 560 -58.70 10.38 -2.41
CA LYS A 560 -59.95 11.11 -2.60
C LYS A 560 -61.19 10.20 -2.45
N TRP A 561 -61.09 8.97 -2.94
CA TRP A 561 -62.16 8.01 -2.82
C TRP A 561 -62.31 7.51 -1.36
N LEU A 562 -61.21 7.23 -0.67
CA LEU A 562 -61.20 6.87 0.76
C LEU A 562 -61.81 7.98 1.62
N ILE A 563 -61.46 9.25 1.35
CA ILE A 563 -62.04 10.41 2.03
C ILE A 563 -63.58 10.47 1.76
N SER A 564 -64.02 10.17 0.55
CA SER A 564 -65.44 10.13 0.23
C SER A 564 -66.23 9.02 0.95
N MET A 565 -65.52 8.04 1.50
CA MET A 565 -66.06 6.93 2.28
C MET A 565 -65.80 7.09 3.80
N ASP A 566 -65.36 8.28 4.20
CA ASP A 566 -65.03 8.65 5.61
C ASP A 566 -63.80 7.94 6.19
N PHE A 567 -62.91 7.48 5.30
CA PHE A 567 -61.63 6.84 5.67
C PHE A 567 -60.43 7.73 5.30
N GLN A 568 -60.23 8.82 6.02
CA GLN A 568 -59.12 9.72 5.78
C GLN A 568 -57.77 9.10 6.20
N ARG A 569 -56.80 8.99 5.27
CA ARG A 569 -55.46 8.51 5.54
C ARG A 569 -54.62 9.58 6.24
N PRO A 570 -54.04 9.34 7.41
CA PRO A 570 -53.07 10.23 8.04
C PRO A 570 -51.83 10.43 7.15
N PRO A 571 -51.27 11.66 7.07
CA PRO A 571 -50.10 11.94 6.23
C PRO A 571 -48.88 11.09 6.60
N SER A 572 -48.77 10.62 7.84
CA SER A 572 -47.68 9.80 8.35
C SER A 572 -47.77 8.30 8.02
N LYS A 573 -48.94 7.82 7.53
CA LYS A 573 -49.16 6.42 7.20
C LYS A 573 -49.05 6.14 5.71
N GLY A 574 -48.30 5.11 5.32
CA GLY A 574 -48.30 4.57 3.97
C GLY A 574 -49.70 4.04 3.57
N LEU A 575 -49.99 3.96 2.27
CA LEU A 575 -51.27 3.46 1.77
C LEU A 575 -51.56 2.04 2.29
N GLN A 576 -50.58 1.17 2.26
CA GLN A 576 -50.69 -0.22 2.75
C GLN A 576 -51.02 -0.29 4.25
N GLU A 577 -50.24 0.42 5.07
CA GLU A 577 -50.44 0.47 6.51
C GLU A 577 -51.80 1.01 6.89
N HIS A 578 -52.32 1.97 6.09
CA HIS A 578 -53.64 2.50 6.29
C HIS A 578 -54.72 1.50 5.92
N LEU A 579 -54.62 0.84 4.76
CA LEU A 579 -55.59 -0.17 4.34
C LEU A 579 -55.69 -1.36 5.28
N GLU A 580 -54.56 -1.78 5.87
CA GLU A 580 -54.51 -2.86 6.88
C GLU A 580 -55.20 -2.50 8.20
N THR A 581 -55.32 -1.18 8.52
CA THR A 581 -56.00 -0.72 9.73
C THR A 581 -57.51 -0.47 9.55
N LEU A 582 -58.00 -0.55 8.29
CA LEU A 582 -59.39 -0.33 7.99
C LEU A 582 -60.21 -1.61 8.15
N ASN A 583 -61.32 -1.55 8.93
CA ASN A 583 -62.25 -2.65 9.07
C ASN A 583 -63.24 -2.62 7.88
N LEU A 584 -62.83 -3.12 6.71
CA LEU A 584 -63.56 -3.13 5.45
C LEU A 584 -64.17 -4.51 5.19
N GLU A 585 -65.26 -4.55 4.41
CA GLU A 585 -65.78 -5.82 3.91
C GLU A 585 -64.72 -6.57 3.08
N HIS A 586 -64.69 -7.87 3.19
CA HIS A 586 -63.63 -8.68 2.58
C HIS A 586 -63.44 -8.46 1.09
N SER A 587 -64.54 -8.32 0.32
CA SER A 587 -64.51 -8.03 -1.13
C SER A 587 -63.93 -6.66 -1.49
N LEU A 588 -64.15 -5.68 -0.62
CA LEU A 588 -63.61 -4.33 -0.77
C LEU A 588 -62.14 -4.25 -0.41
N HIS A 589 -61.77 -4.91 0.65
CA HIS A 589 -60.37 -5.04 1.09
C HIS A 589 -59.52 -5.72 0.03
N GLU A 590 -59.99 -6.82 -0.56
CA GLU A 590 -59.33 -7.56 -1.63
C GLU A 590 -59.14 -6.69 -2.90
N THR A 591 -60.16 -5.93 -3.26
CA THR A 591 -60.09 -5.01 -4.41
C THR A 591 -59.08 -3.88 -4.18
N LEU A 592 -59.05 -3.29 -2.98
CA LEU A 592 -58.11 -2.23 -2.63
C LEU A 592 -56.65 -2.73 -2.53
N SER A 593 -56.45 -3.91 -1.93
CA SER A 593 -55.16 -4.58 -1.88
C SER A 593 -54.64 -4.92 -3.29
N SER A 594 -55.51 -5.42 -4.15
CA SER A 594 -55.21 -5.70 -5.57
C SER A 594 -54.86 -4.43 -6.37
N MET A 595 -55.56 -3.31 -6.13
CA MET A 595 -55.22 -2.03 -6.73
C MET A 595 -53.86 -1.52 -6.25
N GLN A 596 -53.62 -1.61 -4.97
CA GLN A 596 -52.35 -1.23 -4.36
C GLN A 596 -51.19 -2.01 -4.97
N ASP A 597 -51.28 -3.35 -5.05
CA ASP A 597 -50.28 -4.20 -5.64
C ASP A 597 -49.97 -3.81 -7.09
N ARG A 598 -51.03 -3.48 -7.88
CA ARG A 598 -50.81 -3.02 -9.25
C ARG A 598 -50.23 -1.62 -9.36
N ILE A 599 -50.59 -0.70 -8.48
CA ILE A 599 -49.95 0.61 -8.39
C ILE A 599 -48.46 0.46 -8.09
N TYR A 600 -48.12 -0.41 -7.14
CA TYR A 600 -46.70 -0.70 -6.84
C TYR A 600 -45.97 -1.42 -7.97
N ARG A 601 -46.65 -2.32 -8.72
CA ARG A 601 -46.03 -2.94 -9.90
C ARG A 601 -45.77 -1.95 -11.03
N MET A 602 -46.67 -1.00 -11.27
CA MET A 602 -46.44 0.10 -12.21
C MET A 602 -45.26 0.96 -11.81
N GLU A 603 -45.04 1.10 -10.49
CA GLU A 603 -43.94 1.88 -9.93
C GLU A 603 -42.57 1.30 -10.27
N PHE A 604 -42.44 -0.01 -10.30
CA PHE A 604 -41.17 -0.68 -10.21
C PHE A 604 -40.86 -1.58 -11.40
N ARG A 605 -41.72 -1.71 -12.41
CA ARG A 605 -41.52 -2.43 -13.66
C ARG A 605 -41.03 -1.54 -14.81
N ASN A 606 -40.08 -1.99 -15.59
CA ASN A 606 -39.59 -1.27 -16.77
C ASN A 606 -40.54 -1.43 -17.99
N GLY A 607 -41.31 -0.45 -18.26
CA GLY A 607 -41.58 0.16 -19.54
C GLY A 607 -42.36 -0.56 -20.66
N THR A 608 -42.72 -1.88 -20.58
CA THR A 608 -43.47 -2.54 -21.66
C THR A 608 -44.94 -2.89 -21.32
N ASP A 609 -45.25 -3.02 -20.02
CA ASP A 609 -46.58 -3.45 -19.54
C ASP A 609 -47.42 -2.32 -18.92
N ASP A 610 -46.98 -1.07 -18.96
CA ASP A 610 -47.67 0.05 -18.29
C ASP A 610 -49.08 0.27 -18.79
N LYS A 611 -49.35 -0.02 -20.07
CA LYS A 611 -50.68 0.13 -20.64
C LYS A 611 -51.68 -0.94 -20.18
N GLU A 612 -51.17 -2.16 -19.99
CA GLU A 612 -51.98 -3.28 -19.52
C GLU A 612 -52.32 -3.12 -18.03
N LEU A 613 -51.33 -2.74 -17.21
CA LEU A 613 -51.51 -2.42 -15.80
C LEU A 613 -52.43 -1.21 -15.59
N GLU A 614 -52.38 -0.20 -16.47
CA GLU A 614 -53.27 0.94 -16.44
C GLU A 614 -54.71 0.54 -16.80
N GLN A 615 -54.91 -0.38 -17.75
CA GLN A 615 -56.22 -0.92 -18.07
C GLN A 615 -56.79 -1.74 -16.90
N GLU A 616 -55.99 -2.57 -16.26
CA GLU A 616 -56.38 -3.33 -15.08
C GLU A 616 -56.76 -2.44 -13.91
N LEU A 617 -55.97 -1.36 -13.65
CA LEU A 617 -56.33 -0.36 -12.64
C LEU A 617 -57.66 0.38 -12.97
N LYS A 618 -57.93 0.67 -14.24
CA LYS A 618 -59.20 1.23 -14.66
C LYS A 618 -60.39 0.30 -14.43
N VAL A 619 -60.18 -1.00 -14.62
CA VAL A 619 -61.21 -2.02 -14.36
C VAL A 619 -61.49 -2.14 -12.86
N LEU A 620 -60.44 -2.23 -12.04
CA LEU A 620 -60.53 -2.30 -10.58
C LEU A 620 -61.17 -1.03 -10.01
N TRP A 621 -60.84 0.14 -10.58
CA TRP A 621 -61.45 1.44 -10.21
C TRP A 621 -62.96 1.48 -10.50
N LYS A 622 -63.40 0.90 -11.63
CA LYS A 622 -64.84 0.76 -11.95
C LYS A 622 -65.58 -0.16 -10.96
N ARG A 623 -64.93 -1.28 -10.53
CA ARG A 623 -65.48 -2.18 -9.48
C ARG A 623 -65.63 -1.46 -8.15
N LEU A 624 -64.60 -0.72 -7.72
CA LEU A 624 -64.63 0.09 -6.52
C LEU A 624 -65.77 1.12 -6.51
N LYS A 625 -65.97 1.84 -7.60
CA LYS A 625 -67.08 2.80 -7.73
C LYS A 625 -68.47 2.12 -7.78
N GLY A 626 -68.55 0.90 -8.27
CA GLY A 626 -69.81 0.12 -8.30
C GLY A 626 -70.19 -0.35 -6.88
N SER A 627 -69.26 -0.83 -6.07
CA SER A 627 -69.50 -1.25 -4.69
C SER A 627 -69.87 -0.10 -3.75
N SER A 628 -69.43 1.14 -4.06
CA SER A 628 -69.78 2.33 -3.26
C SER A 628 -71.22 2.85 -3.53
N ARG A 629 -71.85 2.50 -4.66
CA ARG A 629 -73.23 2.88 -4.96
C ARG A 629 -74.27 2.03 -4.20
N THR A 630 -73.93 0.79 -3.85
CA THR A 630 -74.80 -0.13 -3.08
C THR A 630 -74.91 0.23 -1.58
N ARG A 631 -74.03 1.10 -1.07
CA ARG A 631 -74.08 1.59 0.33
C ARG A 631 -74.80 2.96 0.53
N ARG A 632 -75.27 3.57 -0.55
CA ARG A 632 -76.07 4.87 -0.47
C ARG A 632 -77.55 4.68 -0.66
N VAL A 633 -78.08 3.45 -0.53
CA VAL A 633 -79.50 3.17 -0.50
C VAL A 633 -79.94 2.72 0.86
#